data_3afbf3571edecfe9a35924235d801fa0
#
_entry.id   3afbf3571edecfe9a35924235d801fa0
#
_cell.length_a   1.000
_cell.length_b   1.000
_cell.length_c   1.000
_cell.angle_alpha   90.00
_cell.angle_beta   90.00
_cell.angle_gamma   90.00
#
_symmetry.space_group_name_H-M   'P 1'
#
loop_
_entity.id
_entity.type
_entity.pdbx_description
1 polymer ?
#
loop_
_entity_poly.entity_id
_entity_poly.type
_entity_poly.pdbx_seq_one_letter_code
_entity_poly.pdbx_strand_id
1 'polypeptide(L)'
;MREPTGIIGWLTRPFRRGGPIVPVVRLHGVIAAEPRPGRLSIEGVAPLLDRAFRSAGNTVAIIVNSPGGSPVQSRLISKRIRDLAHAHDKHVLVFVEDAAASGGYFIATAGDEIIADPSSIVGSIGVIFAGFGFPRALDKLGIDRRVHTSGKNKSTMDPFLPERPEDVERIKQLESDIHRVFIDWVKARRGGKLSAPDDELFTGEFWSGVRGLELGLVDATGDLHETLRARFGDKVRTKLIQPRRGLFQLPRIAIAADIAAAVEDRALWSRFGL
;
A
#
# COMPACT_ATOMS: atom_id res chain seq x y z
N MET A 1 -69.48 -4.08 -19.06
CA MET A 1 -68.13 -4.03 -19.64
C MET A 1 -67.14 -4.53 -18.57
N ARG A 2 -66.51 -5.68 -18.82
CA ARG A 2 -65.66 -6.34 -17.84
C ARG A 2 -64.20 -5.95 -18.16
N GLU A 3 -63.49 -5.44 -17.15
CA GLU A 3 -62.03 -5.25 -17.24
C GLU A 3 -61.30 -6.58 -17.15
N PRO A 4 -60.21 -6.80 -17.90
CA PRO A 4 -59.37 -7.95 -17.75
C PRO A 4 -58.25 -7.65 -16.74
N THR A 5 -58.26 -8.38 -15.63
CA THR A 5 -57.16 -8.50 -14.65
C THR A 5 -55.94 -9.16 -15.30
N GLY A 6 -54.91 -8.36 -15.58
CA GLY A 6 -53.62 -8.85 -16.08
C GLY A 6 -52.70 -9.30 -14.95
N ILE A 7 -52.66 -10.60 -14.66
CA ILE A 7 -51.62 -11.26 -13.84
C ILE A 7 -50.43 -11.58 -14.76
N ILE A 8 -49.55 -10.64 -14.97
CA ILE A 8 -48.20 -10.91 -15.56
C ILE A 8 -47.23 -9.87 -15.02
N GLY A 9 -46.57 -10.18 -13.94
CA GLY A 9 -45.59 -9.27 -13.33
C GLY A 9 -44.64 -9.94 -12.33
N TRP A 10 -44.65 -11.29 -12.24
CA TRP A 10 -43.92 -11.98 -11.16
C TRP A 10 -42.87 -13.03 -11.58
N LEU A 11 -42.43 -13.02 -12.82
CA LEU A 11 -41.55 -14.06 -13.34
C LEU A 11 -40.37 -13.49 -14.12
N THR A 12 -39.43 -12.80 -13.47
CA THR A 12 -38.01 -12.73 -13.92
C THR A 12 -37.09 -12.07 -12.88
N ARG A 13 -37.07 -12.58 -11.65
CA ARG A 13 -35.85 -12.48 -10.84
C ARG A 13 -35.10 -13.79 -11.06
N PRO A 14 -33.97 -13.79 -11.77
CA PRO A 14 -33.17 -15.00 -11.85
C PRO A 14 -32.75 -15.36 -10.44
N PHE A 15 -33.10 -16.55 -9.99
CA PHE A 15 -32.63 -17.18 -8.76
C PHE A 15 -31.08 -17.22 -8.81
N ARG A 16 -30.40 -16.19 -8.31
CA ARG A 16 -28.97 -16.28 -8.02
C ARG A 16 -28.82 -17.23 -6.82
N ARG A 17 -28.66 -18.52 -7.10
CA ARG A 17 -28.41 -19.59 -6.12
C ARG A 17 -27.04 -19.48 -5.40
N GLY A 18 -26.44 -18.29 -5.34
CA GLY A 18 -25.19 -18.05 -4.64
C GLY A 18 -25.25 -16.71 -3.90
N GLY A 19 -24.65 -16.66 -2.71
CA GLY A 19 -24.49 -15.42 -1.94
C GLY A 19 -23.70 -14.35 -2.71
N PRO A 20 -23.63 -13.12 -2.18
CA PRO A 20 -22.88 -12.04 -2.80
C PRO A 20 -21.41 -12.43 -3.00
N ILE A 21 -20.83 -11.94 -4.11
CA ILE A 21 -19.39 -12.16 -4.41
C ILE A 21 -18.68 -10.84 -4.17
N VAL A 22 -17.69 -10.84 -3.28
CA VAL A 22 -16.81 -9.69 -3.02
C VAL A 22 -15.49 -9.92 -3.77
N PRO A 23 -15.14 -9.04 -4.73
CA PRO A 23 -13.82 -9.07 -5.36
C PRO A 23 -12.75 -8.69 -4.34
N VAL A 24 -11.65 -9.43 -4.34
CA VAL A 24 -10.51 -9.24 -3.43
C VAL A 24 -9.26 -8.95 -4.24
N VAL A 25 -8.56 -7.87 -3.92
CA VAL A 25 -7.22 -7.56 -4.46
C VAL A 25 -6.21 -7.70 -3.33
N ARG A 26 -5.16 -8.50 -3.53
CA ARG A 26 -4.06 -8.62 -2.57
C ARG A 26 -2.90 -7.72 -2.99
N LEU A 27 -2.50 -6.81 -2.12
CA LEU A 27 -1.35 -5.93 -2.25
C LEU A 27 -0.30 -6.39 -1.23
N HIS A 28 0.65 -7.22 -1.70
CA HIS A 28 1.65 -7.83 -0.85
C HIS A 28 3.06 -7.50 -1.37
N GLY A 29 3.94 -7.08 -0.47
CA GLY A 29 5.37 -6.85 -0.74
C GLY A 29 5.80 -5.40 -0.60
N VAL A 30 7.07 -5.15 -0.92
CA VAL A 30 7.70 -3.82 -0.90
C VAL A 30 7.16 -2.96 -2.05
N ILE A 31 6.91 -1.69 -1.77
CA ILE A 31 6.42 -0.74 -2.77
C ILE A 31 7.61 -0.13 -3.51
N ALA A 32 7.71 -0.34 -4.83
CA ALA A 32 8.81 0.11 -5.66
C ALA A 32 8.34 0.63 -7.01
N ALA A 33 9.18 1.44 -7.69
CA ALA A 33 8.83 1.98 -9.00
C ALA A 33 8.86 0.89 -10.09
N GLU A 34 9.79 -0.05 -9.99
CA GLU A 34 9.92 -1.12 -10.97
C GLU A 34 8.94 -2.27 -10.70
N PRO A 35 8.15 -2.69 -11.70
CA PRO A 35 7.29 -3.85 -11.59
C PRO A 35 8.12 -5.13 -11.57
N ARG A 36 8.19 -5.79 -10.42
CA ARG A 36 8.84 -7.11 -10.23
C ARG A 36 7.92 -8.03 -9.43
N PRO A 37 8.02 -9.35 -9.58
CA PRO A 37 7.36 -10.29 -8.70
C PRO A 37 7.69 -9.99 -7.22
N GLY A 38 6.68 -9.97 -6.36
CA GLY A 38 6.86 -9.66 -4.93
C GLY A 38 6.96 -8.16 -4.59
N ARG A 39 6.96 -7.26 -5.59
CA ARG A 39 6.95 -5.80 -5.38
C ARG A 39 5.65 -5.18 -5.89
N LEU A 40 5.25 -4.10 -5.25
CA LEU A 40 4.06 -3.31 -5.59
C LEU A 40 4.45 -2.06 -6.37
N SER A 41 3.89 -1.90 -7.56
CA SER A 41 3.95 -0.66 -8.34
C SER A 41 2.58 -0.34 -8.92
N ILE A 42 2.33 0.92 -9.26
CA ILE A 42 1.07 1.32 -9.90
C ILE A 42 0.84 0.55 -11.22
N GLU A 43 1.90 0.31 -11.98
CA GLU A 43 1.83 -0.45 -13.24
C GLU A 43 1.34 -1.89 -13.01
N GLY A 44 1.89 -2.58 -12.01
CA GLY A 44 1.50 -3.96 -11.68
C GLY A 44 0.12 -4.07 -11.07
N VAL A 45 -0.27 -3.07 -10.26
CA VAL A 45 -1.51 -3.10 -9.46
C VAL A 45 -2.72 -2.55 -10.21
N ALA A 46 -2.57 -1.53 -11.06
CA ALA A 46 -3.70 -0.88 -11.72
C ALA A 46 -4.61 -1.84 -12.49
N PRO A 47 -4.11 -2.81 -13.29
CA PRO A 47 -4.99 -3.75 -13.98
C PRO A 47 -5.80 -4.66 -13.05
N LEU A 48 -5.30 -4.94 -11.84
CA LEU A 48 -6.01 -5.72 -10.82
C LEU A 48 -7.14 -4.90 -10.21
N LEU A 49 -6.84 -3.66 -9.82
CA LEU A 49 -7.82 -2.71 -9.30
C LEU A 49 -8.94 -2.49 -10.32
N ASP A 50 -8.62 -2.19 -11.58
CA ASP A 50 -9.62 -1.95 -12.63
C ASP A 50 -10.61 -3.12 -12.77
N ARG A 51 -10.12 -4.35 -12.71
CA ARG A 51 -10.99 -5.54 -12.78
C ARG A 51 -11.82 -5.74 -11.52
N ALA A 52 -11.25 -5.46 -10.34
CA ALA A 52 -11.97 -5.56 -9.09
C ALA A 52 -13.13 -4.55 -9.03
N PHE A 53 -12.84 -3.30 -9.34
CA PHE A 53 -13.83 -2.22 -9.25
C PHE A 53 -14.92 -2.31 -10.33
N ARG A 54 -14.66 -2.92 -11.48
CA ARG A 54 -15.69 -3.23 -12.51
C ARG A 54 -16.52 -4.47 -12.18
N SER A 55 -16.22 -5.22 -11.13
CA SER A 55 -16.99 -6.39 -10.74
C SER A 55 -18.38 -6.00 -10.22
N ALA A 56 -19.32 -6.92 -10.26
CA ALA A 56 -20.65 -6.71 -9.70
C ALA A 56 -20.60 -6.54 -8.17
N GLY A 57 -21.64 -5.91 -7.61
CA GLY A 57 -21.72 -5.57 -6.18
C GLY A 57 -21.15 -4.18 -5.91
N ASN A 58 -21.35 -3.67 -4.71
CA ASN A 58 -20.97 -2.32 -4.29
C ASN A 58 -19.76 -2.30 -3.34
N THR A 59 -19.12 -3.44 -3.08
CA THR A 59 -17.98 -3.55 -2.16
C THR A 59 -16.80 -4.19 -2.86
N VAL A 60 -15.60 -3.65 -2.60
CA VAL A 60 -14.29 -4.22 -2.97
C VAL A 60 -13.49 -4.42 -1.70
N ALA A 61 -12.89 -5.60 -1.54
CA ALA A 61 -11.95 -5.87 -0.46
C ALA A 61 -10.50 -5.76 -0.99
N ILE A 62 -9.66 -5.08 -0.24
CA ILE A 62 -8.22 -4.97 -0.52
C ILE A 62 -7.47 -5.53 0.69
N ILE A 63 -6.61 -6.51 0.46
CA ILE A 63 -5.71 -7.02 1.48
C ILE A 63 -4.39 -6.28 1.32
N VAL A 64 -3.87 -5.71 2.39
CA VAL A 64 -2.56 -5.04 2.44
C VAL A 64 -1.64 -5.83 3.35
N ASN A 65 -0.48 -6.20 2.80
CA ASN A 65 0.63 -6.77 3.56
C ASN A 65 1.94 -6.18 3.01
N SER A 66 2.36 -5.04 3.57
CA SER A 66 3.48 -4.27 3.03
C SER A 66 4.23 -3.49 4.12
N PRO A 67 5.57 -3.56 4.15
CA PRO A 67 6.41 -2.75 5.04
C PRO A 67 6.54 -1.30 4.55
N GLY A 68 6.00 -0.97 3.38
CA GLY A 68 6.14 0.33 2.73
C GLY A 68 7.09 0.33 1.54
N GLY A 69 7.71 1.47 1.29
CA GLY A 69 8.64 1.70 0.18
C GLY A 69 8.39 3.06 -0.49
N SER A 70 8.40 3.11 -1.82
CA SER A 70 8.32 4.35 -2.60
C SER A 70 7.10 5.22 -2.25
N PRO A 71 7.30 6.47 -1.80
CA PRO A 71 6.19 7.37 -1.47
C PRO A 71 5.31 7.68 -2.68
N VAL A 72 5.92 7.87 -3.86
CA VAL A 72 5.20 8.19 -5.10
C VAL A 72 4.31 7.03 -5.50
N GLN A 73 4.81 5.79 -5.48
CA GLN A 73 4.03 4.61 -5.84
C GLN A 73 2.87 4.39 -4.85
N SER A 74 3.12 4.58 -3.55
CA SER A 74 2.10 4.50 -2.51
C SER A 74 0.95 5.47 -2.78
N ARG A 75 1.29 6.73 -3.08
CA ARG A 75 0.32 7.77 -3.42
C ARG A 75 -0.45 7.46 -4.71
N LEU A 76 0.23 7.01 -5.77
CA LEU A 76 -0.41 6.68 -7.04
C LEU A 76 -1.39 5.51 -6.90
N ILE A 77 -1.02 4.46 -6.15
CA ILE A 77 -1.89 3.31 -5.88
C ILE A 77 -3.11 3.77 -5.05
N SER A 78 -2.89 4.54 -3.99
CA SER A 78 -3.96 5.05 -3.13
C SER A 78 -4.93 5.94 -3.89
N LYS A 79 -4.41 6.85 -4.71
CA LYS A 79 -5.22 7.70 -5.56
C LYS A 79 -6.04 6.87 -6.55
N ARG A 80 -5.43 5.85 -7.19
CA ARG A 80 -6.13 4.96 -8.13
C ARG A 80 -7.28 4.22 -7.46
N ILE A 81 -7.08 3.73 -6.23
CA ILE A 81 -8.14 3.09 -5.45
C ILE A 81 -9.31 4.06 -5.24
N ARG A 82 -9.03 5.29 -4.83
CA ARG A 82 -10.09 6.29 -4.58
C ARG A 82 -10.80 6.72 -5.86
N ASP A 83 -10.06 6.97 -6.94
CA ASP A 83 -10.63 7.35 -8.24
C ASP A 83 -11.59 6.25 -8.74
N LEU A 84 -11.19 4.98 -8.63
CA LEU A 84 -12.03 3.84 -9.01
C LEU A 84 -13.23 3.64 -8.07
N ALA A 85 -13.04 3.81 -6.77
CA ALA A 85 -14.13 3.73 -5.80
C ALA A 85 -15.22 4.75 -6.11
N HIS A 86 -14.83 5.99 -6.37
CA HIS A 86 -15.74 7.08 -6.75
C HIS A 86 -16.40 6.81 -8.12
N ALA A 87 -15.62 6.42 -9.14
CA ALA A 87 -16.14 6.20 -10.50
C ALA A 87 -17.12 5.04 -10.59
N HIS A 88 -17.04 4.05 -9.69
CA HIS A 88 -17.87 2.85 -9.69
C HIS A 88 -18.83 2.76 -8.50
N ASP A 89 -18.92 3.81 -7.68
CA ASP A 89 -19.73 3.83 -6.44
C ASP A 89 -19.47 2.60 -5.57
N LYS A 90 -18.18 2.37 -5.21
CA LYS A 90 -17.76 1.20 -4.42
C LYS A 90 -17.32 1.61 -3.03
N HIS A 91 -17.77 0.84 -2.04
CA HIS A 91 -17.22 0.84 -0.70
C HIS A 91 -15.97 -0.04 -0.64
N VAL A 92 -14.90 0.48 -0.08
CA VAL A 92 -13.60 -0.18 -0.02
C VAL A 92 -13.30 -0.62 1.40
N LEU A 93 -13.24 -1.94 1.60
CA LEU A 93 -12.78 -2.54 2.85
C LEU A 93 -11.31 -2.92 2.71
N VAL A 94 -10.47 -2.39 3.58
CA VAL A 94 -9.05 -2.77 3.62
C VAL A 94 -8.81 -3.69 4.81
N PHE A 95 -8.15 -4.81 4.54
CA PHE A 95 -7.72 -5.79 5.54
C PHE A 95 -6.21 -5.78 5.63
N VAL A 96 -5.69 -5.59 6.82
CA VAL A 96 -4.24 -5.63 7.08
C VAL A 96 -3.90 -7.04 7.58
N GLU A 97 -2.93 -7.68 6.90
CA GLU A 97 -2.35 -8.95 7.37
C GLU A 97 -1.16 -8.64 8.31
N ASP A 98 0.06 -9.11 8.04
CA ASP A 98 1.19 -8.91 8.96
C ASP A 98 1.51 -7.43 9.17
N ALA A 99 1.53 -6.63 8.09
CA ALA A 99 1.86 -5.22 8.19
C ALA A 99 1.19 -4.34 7.12
N ALA A 100 0.75 -3.15 7.55
CA ALA A 100 0.52 -2.00 6.70
C ALA A 100 1.30 -0.82 7.31
N ALA A 101 2.60 -0.74 6.99
CA ALA A 101 3.49 0.24 7.57
C ALA A 101 4.00 1.23 6.50
N SER A 102 4.24 2.50 6.88
CA SER A 102 4.75 3.54 6.00
C SER A 102 3.91 3.65 4.71
N GLY A 103 4.50 3.46 3.54
CA GLY A 103 3.77 3.42 2.26
C GLY A 103 2.62 2.39 2.22
N GLY A 104 2.73 1.27 2.96
CA GLY A 104 1.67 0.29 3.13
C GLY A 104 0.46 0.87 3.86
N TYR A 105 0.71 1.66 4.91
CA TYR A 105 -0.35 2.38 5.61
C TYR A 105 -0.95 3.50 4.74
N PHE A 106 -0.11 4.20 3.97
CA PHE A 106 -0.60 5.15 2.97
C PHE A 106 -1.64 4.51 2.04
N ILE A 107 -1.37 3.29 1.55
CA ILE A 107 -2.33 2.54 0.72
C ILE A 107 -3.55 2.12 1.53
N ALA A 108 -3.37 1.63 2.75
CA ALA A 108 -4.48 1.18 3.59
C ALA A 108 -5.49 2.30 3.86
N THR A 109 -5.02 3.54 4.05
CA THR A 109 -5.90 4.71 4.25
C THR A 109 -6.74 5.08 3.01
N ALA A 110 -6.51 4.46 1.86
CA ALA A 110 -7.43 4.58 0.72
C ALA A 110 -8.76 3.83 0.95
N GLY A 111 -8.85 2.93 1.92
CA GLY A 111 -10.09 2.28 2.34
C GLY A 111 -11.10 3.25 2.97
N ASP A 112 -12.36 2.90 2.88
CA ASP A 112 -13.42 3.55 3.64
C ASP A 112 -13.43 3.02 5.08
N GLU A 113 -13.02 1.75 5.24
CA GLU A 113 -12.74 1.12 6.52
C GLU A 113 -11.45 0.30 6.44
N ILE A 114 -10.70 0.29 7.54
CA ILE A 114 -9.46 -0.47 7.72
C ILE A 114 -9.68 -1.45 8.87
N ILE A 115 -9.57 -2.73 8.56
CA ILE A 115 -9.65 -3.83 9.52
C ILE A 115 -8.27 -4.48 9.64
N ALA A 116 -7.73 -4.60 10.84
CA ALA A 116 -6.43 -5.19 11.07
C ALA A 116 -6.54 -6.43 11.96
N ASP A 117 -5.67 -7.42 11.76
CA ASP A 117 -5.48 -8.44 12.79
C ASP A 117 -5.00 -7.75 14.08
N PRO A 118 -5.40 -8.20 15.29
CA PRO A 118 -4.91 -7.61 16.54
C PRO A 118 -3.39 -7.49 16.64
N SER A 119 -2.66 -8.39 15.99
CA SER A 119 -1.20 -8.45 15.96
C SER A 119 -0.56 -7.77 14.74
N SER A 120 -1.35 -7.30 13.78
CA SER A 120 -0.83 -6.56 12.61
C SER A 120 -0.03 -5.34 13.04
N ILE A 121 0.95 -4.98 12.24
CA ILE A 121 1.72 -3.74 12.41
C ILE A 121 1.13 -2.65 11.52
N VAL A 122 0.77 -1.49 12.11
CA VAL A 122 0.19 -0.35 11.37
C VAL A 122 0.90 0.96 11.74
N GLY A 123 0.81 1.96 10.86
CA GLY A 123 1.43 3.27 11.10
C GLY A 123 2.76 3.44 10.39
N SER A 124 3.84 3.72 11.12
CA SER A 124 5.13 4.12 10.54
C SER A 124 4.96 5.32 9.59
N ILE A 125 4.20 6.35 10.05
CA ILE A 125 3.89 7.55 9.28
C ILE A 125 5.09 8.49 9.36
N GLY A 126 6.07 8.23 8.50
CA GLY A 126 7.33 8.95 8.45
C GLY A 126 8.05 8.71 7.12
N VAL A 127 9.13 9.46 6.92
CA VAL A 127 10.01 9.35 5.74
C VAL A 127 11.43 9.14 6.22
N ILE A 128 12.17 8.29 5.56
CA ILE A 128 13.57 8.02 5.83
C ILE A 128 14.37 8.05 4.55
N PHE A 129 15.52 8.71 4.56
CA PHE A 129 16.60 8.54 3.62
C PHE A 129 17.71 7.74 4.30
N ALA A 130 18.07 6.59 3.75
CA ALA A 130 19.12 5.74 4.30
C ALA A 130 20.09 5.32 3.19
N GLY A 131 21.38 5.34 3.47
CA GLY A 131 22.42 4.97 2.54
C GLY A 131 23.70 4.57 3.26
N PHE A 132 24.70 4.17 2.49
CA PHE A 132 26.04 3.84 2.99
C PHE A 132 27.04 4.84 2.45
N GLY A 133 28.04 5.24 3.28
CA GLY A 133 29.17 6.05 2.88
C GLY A 133 30.46 5.21 2.76
N PHE A 134 31.16 5.31 1.64
CA PHE A 134 32.34 4.53 1.32
C PHE A 134 33.66 5.33 1.24
N PRO A 135 33.78 6.64 1.62
CA PRO A 135 35.03 7.40 1.46
C PRO A 135 36.20 6.71 2.14
N ARG A 136 36.03 6.25 3.39
CA ARG A 136 37.10 5.57 4.16
C ARG A 136 37.51 4.22 3.56
N ALA A 137 36.62 3.55 2.84
CA ALA A 137 36.95 2.31 2.14
C ALA A 137 37.81 2.61 0.88
N LEU A 138 37.46 3.64 0.13
CA LEU A 138 38.25 4.09 -1.04
C LEU A 138 39.67 4.50 -0.62
N ASP A 139 39.80 5.28 0.45
CA ASP A 139 41.10 5.68 1.00
C ASP A 139 41.97 4.46 1.34
N LYS A 140 41.42 3.46 2.00
CA LYS A 140 42.15 2.23 2.37
C LYS A 140 42.59 1.39 1.14
N LEU A 141 41.81 1.48 0.06
CA LEU A 141 42.09 0.75 -1.17
C LEU A 141 43.00 1.55 -2.14
N GLY A 142 43.36 2.80 -1.81
CA GLY A 142 44.13 3.68 -2.67
C GLY A 142 43.40 4.07 -3.95
N ILE A 143 42.05 4.19 -3.89
CA ILE A 143 41.21 4.53 -5.04
C ILE A 143 40.82 6.00 -4.99
N ASP A 144 41.21 6.77 -6.01
CA ASP A 144 40.82 8.15 -6.17
C ASP A 144 39.46 8.30 -6.84
N ARG A 145 38.51 8.92 -6.15
CA ARG A 145 37.20 9.30 -6.72
C ARG A 145 37.35 10.64 -7.45
N ARG A 146 37.16 10.65 -8.77
CA ARG A 146 37.21 11.85 -9.62
C ARG A 146 35.81 12.25 -10.05
N VAL A 147 35.34 13.41 -9.60
CA VAL A 147 34.00 13.91 -9.89
C VAL A 147 34.06 15.30 -10.48
N HIS A 148 33.53 15.45 -11.68
CA HIS A 148 33.42 16.73 -12.37
C HIS A 148 31.92 16.99 -12.62
N THR A 149 31.37 18.08 -12.06
CA THR A 149 29.96 18.39 -12.20
C THR A 149 29.75 19.78 -12.77
N SER A 150 28.70 19.92 -13.57
CA SER A 150 28.10 21.21 -13.89
C SER A 150 26.84 21.36 -13.03
N GLY A 151 26.84 22.38 -12.18
CA GLY A 151 25.80 22.58 -11.14
C GLY A 151 26.29 22.25 -9.74
N LYS A 152 26.24 23.25 -8.85
CA LYS A 152 26.79 23.24 -7.48
C LYS A 152 26.39 22.03 -6.62
N ASN A 153 25.18 21.51 -6.83
CA ASN A 153 24.58 20.47 -5.98
C ASN A 153 24.40 19.13 -6.69
N LYS A 154 25.09 18.91 -7.81
CA LYS A 154 24.86 17.74 -8.65
C LYS A 154 25.40 16.43 -8.02
N SER A 155 26.32 16.52 -7.06
CA SER A 155 26.89 15.40 -6.29
C SER A 155 26.34 15.32 -4.86
N THR A 156 25.14 15.85 -4.60
CA THR A 156 24.48 15.75 -3.30
C THR A 156 24.35 14.28 -2.89
N MET A 157 24.79 13.97 -1.65
CA MET A 157 24.77 12.61 -1.07
C MET A 157 25.49 11.55 -1.91
N ASP A 158 26.58 11.90 -2.64
CA ASP A 158 27.44 10.93 -3.30
C ASP A 158 28.05 9.98 -2.24
N PRO A 159 27.76 8.66 -2.29
CA PRO A 159 28.18 7.72 -1.25
C PRO A 159 29.70 7.51 -1.18
N PHE A 160 30.45 8.00 -2.15
CA PHE A 160 31.91 7.90 -2.22
C PHE A 160 32.60 9.19 -1.82
N LEU A 161 31.89 10.23 -1.45
CA LEU A 161 32.42 11.48 -0.92
C LEU A 161 32.03 11.65 0.55
N PRO A 162 32.81 12.42 1.34
CA PRO A 162 32.41 12.81 2.68
C PRO A 162 31.06 13.54 2.64
N GLU A 163 30.20 13.23 3.61
CA GLU A 163 28.92 13.89 3.79
C GLU A 163 29.11 15.37 4.13
N ARG A 164 28.33 16.25 3.50
CA ARG A 164 28.37 17.69 3.74
C ARG A 164 27.11 18.12 4.50
N PRO A 165 27.23 19.00 5.52
CA PRO A 165 26.08 19.48 6.28
C PRO A 165 24.98 20.08 5.40
N GLU A 166 25.34 20.80 4.36
CA GLU A 166 24.36 21.43 3.43
C GLU A 166 23.57 20.39 2.63
N ASP A 167 24.16 19.23 2.35
CA ASP A 167 23.45 18.14 1.67
C ASP A 167 22.47 17.47 2.62
N VAL A 168 22.86 17.29 3.89
CA VAL A 168 21.98 16.76 4.95
C VAL A 168 20.76 17.67 5.11
N GLU A 169 20.95 18.99 5.20
CA GLU A 169 19.82 19.92 5.34
C GLU A 169 18.87 19.88 4.14
N ARG A 170 19.39 19.72 2.91
CA ARG A 170 18.55 19.55 1.72
C ARG A 170 17.73 18.26 1.76
N ILE A 171 18.34 17.16 2.19
CA ILE A 171 17.61 15.89 2.32
C ILE A 171 16.54 16.00 3.39
N LYS A 172 16.84 16.57 4.57
CA LYS A 172 15.85 16.80 5.61
C LYS A 172 14.67 17.65 5.14
N GLN A 173 14.95 18.70 4.34
CA GLN A 173 13.87 19.50 3.75
C GLN A 173 13.00 18.67 2.80
N LEU A 174 13.60 17.86 1.93
CA LEU A 174 12.89 16.95 1.02
C LEU A 174 12.05 15.92 1.79
N GLU A 175 12.63 15.32 2.84
CA GLU A 175 11.92 14.39 3.72
C GLU A 175 10.72 15.05 4.39
N SER A 176 10.88 16.29 4.88
CA SER A 176 9.80 17.07 5.49
C SER A 176 8.66 17.34 4.50
N ASP A 177 9.00 17.70 3.26
CA ASP A 177 7.99 17.95 2.22
C ASP A 177 7.20 16.69 1.88
N ILE A 178 7.89 15.55 1.71
CA ILE A 178 7.25 14.25 1.46
C ILE A 178 6.41 13.80 2.66
N HIS A 179 6.93 13.99 3.88
CA HIS A 179 6.23 13.64 5.11
C HIS A 179 4.94 14.45 5.27
N ARG A 180 4.96 15.73 4.96
CA ARG A 180 3.76 16.57 4.96
C ARG A 180 2.70 16.05 4.01
N VAL A 181 3.07 15.64 2.80
CA VAL A 181 2.13 15.00 1.84
C VAL A 181 1.49 13.75 2.44
N PHE A 182 2.27 12.95 3.19
CA PHE A 182 1.75 11.76 3.86
C PHE A 182 0.77 12.13 4.99
N ILE A 183 1.17 13.05 5.87
CA ILE A 183 0.32 13.55 6.96
C ILE A 183 -1.01 14.09 6.43
N ASP A 184 -0.95 14.96 5.43
CA ASP A 184 -2.14 15.58 4.82
C ASP A 184 -3.09 14.52 4.25
N TRP A 185 -2.54 13.49 3.61
CA TRP A 185 -3.34 12.37 3.10
C TRP A 185 -4.00 11.59 4.24
N VAL A 186 -3.25 11.21 5.28
CA VAL A 186 -3.80 10.49 6.44
C VAL A 186 -4.89 11.32 7.11
N LYS A 187 -4.65 12.61 7.35
CA LYS A 187 -5.65 13.52 7.92
C LYS A 187 -6.91 13.64 7.05
N ALA A 188 -6.74 13.74 5.74
CA ALA A 188 -7.88 13.79 4.83
C ALA A 188 -8.72 12.51 4.84
N ARG A 189 -8.10 11.35 5.09
CA ARG A 189 -8.76 10.05 5.08
C ARG A 189 -9.24 9.59 6.45
N ARG A 190 -8.52 9.96 7.52
CA ARG A 190 -8.75 9.48 8.89
C ARG A 190 -9.16 10.60 9.85
N GLY A 191 -8.99 11.86 9.50
CA GLY A 191 -9.01 13.03 10.38
C GLY A 191 -9.93 12.96 11.59
N GLY A 192 -11.22 12.79 11.40
CA GLY A 192 -12.20 12.71 12.50
C GLY A 192 -12.16 11.42 13.34
N LYS A 193 -11.34 10.43 12.94
CA LYS A 193 -11.17 9.14 13.64
C LYS A 193 -9.90 9.08 14.49
N LEU A 194 -8.92 9.96 14.20
CA LEU A 194 -7.65 9.99 14.94
C LEU A 194 -7.89 10.46 16.38
N SER A 195 -7.34 9.72 17.34
CA SER A 195 -7.58 9.90 18.78
C SER A 195 -6.36 10.40 19.56
N ALA A 196 -5.23 10.62 18.87
CA ALA A 196 -4.00 11.13 19.48
C ALA A 196 -3.49 12.36 18.72
N PRO A 197 -2.62 13.18 19.34
CA PRO A 197 -2.08 14.39 18.72
C PRO A 197 -1.06 14.06 17.61
N ASP A 198 -0.78 15.06 16.78
CA ASP A 198 0.12 14.93 15.63
C ASP A 198 1.55 14.50 16.00
N ASP A 199 2.04 14.99 17.13
CA ASP A 199 3.38 14.72 17.67
C ASP A 199 3.53 13.31 18.27
N GLU A 200 2.44 12.57 18.40
CA GLU A 200 2.44 11.14 18.68
C GLU A 200 2.29 10.34 17.36
N LEU A 201 1.30 10.68 16.55
CA LEU A 201 0.89 9.86 15.40
C LEU A 201 1.84 9.94 14.19
N PHE A 202 2.54 11.07 14.01
CA PHE A 202 3.31 11.35 12.81
C PHE A 202 4.83 11.39 13.04
N THR A 203 5.32 10.60 13.99
CA THR A 203 6.73 10.50 14.35
C THR A 203 7.50 9.44 13.56
N GLY A 204 6.80 8.60 12.80
CA GLY A 204 7.35 7.41 12.16
C GLY A 204 7.26 6.15 13.02
N GLU A 205 6.65 6.23 14.21
CA GLU A 205 6.35 5.06 15.05
C GLU A 205 5.31 4.15 14.41
N PHE A 206 5.28 2.90 14.86
CA PHE A 206 4.33 1.89 14.42
C PHE A 206 3.73 1.17 15.63
N TRP A 207 2.54 0.64 15.46
CA TRP A 207 1.74 0.08 16.54
C TRP A 207 1.12 -1.26 16.13
N SER A 208 0.76 -2.07 17.12
CA SER A 208 -0.09 -3.24 16.90
C SER A 208 -1.48 -2.85 16.39
N GLY A 209 -2.21 -3.77 15.77
CA GLY A 209 -3.59 -3.54 15.35
C GLY A 209 -4.50 -3.10 16.49
N VAL A 210 -4.31 -3.68 17.70
CA VAL A 210 -5.04 -3.28 18.92
C VAL A 210 -4.78 -1.80 19.24
N ARG A 211 -3.52 -1.40 19.33
CA ARG A 211 -3.16 0.00 19.63
C ARG A 211 -3.58 0.93 18.48
N GLY A 212 -3.47 0.47 17.24
CA GLY A 212 -3.93 1.21 16.06
C GLY A 212 -5.44 1.51 16.10
N LEU A 213 -6.26 0.61 16.67
CA LEU A 213 -7.69 0.85 16.89
C LEU A 213 -7.90 1.96 17.92
N GLU A 214 -7.21 1.94 19.04
CA GLU A 214 -7.29 2.97 20.07
C GLU A 214 -6.87 4.35 19.56
N LEU A 215 -5.84 4.39 18.70
CA LEU A 215 -5.33 5.62 18.07
C LEU A 215 -6.17 6.11 16.88
N GLY A 216 -7.18 5.33 16.45
CA GLY A 216 -8.00 5.66 15.30
C GLY A 216 -7.30 5.43 13.96
N LEU A 217 -6.18 4.72 13.94
CA LEU A 217 -5.47 4.34 12.71
C LEU A 217 -6.17 3.22 11.93
N VAL A 218 -6.92 2.36 12.62
CA VAL A 218 -7.79 1.35 12.04
C VAL A 218 -9.21 1.48 12.59
N ASP A 219 -10.19 0.86 11.96
CA ASP A 219 -11.61 0.98 12.33
C ASP A 219 -12.10 -0.20 13.14
N ALA A 220 -11.48 -1.36 12.98
CA ALA A 220 -11.82 -2.58 13.71
C ALA A 220 -10.63 -3.55 13.73
N THR A 221 -10.67 -4.49 14.66
CA THR A 221 -9.84 -5.69 14.61
C THR A 221 -10.64 -6.87 14.04
N GLY A 222 -10.00 -7.76 13.26
CA GLY A 222 -10.64 -8.93 12.65
C GLY A 222 -9.96 -9.37 11.36
N ASP A 223 -10.55 -10.35 10.70
CA ASP A 223 -10.06 -10.89 9.43
C ASP A 223 -11.09 -10.73 8.29
N LEU A 224 -10.62 -10.99 7.07
CA LEU A 224 -11.43 -10.90 5.85
C LEU A 224 -12.68 -11.78 5.91
N HIS A 225 -12.54 -13.03 6.30
CA HIS A 225 -13.62 -14.02 6.20
C HIS A 225 -14.68 -13.82 7.26
N GLU A 226 -14.27 -13.54 8.50
CA GLU A 226 -15.17 -13.24 9.60
C GLU A 226 -15.96 -11.96 9.30
N THR A 227 -15.26 -10.88 8.94
CA THR A 227 -15.88 -9.58 8.64
C THR A 227 -16.88 -9.68 7.48
N LEU A 228 -16.50 -10.37 6.39
CA LEU A 228 -17.40 -10.50 5.25
C LEU A 228 -18.61 -11.37 5.55
N ARG A 229 -18.47 -12.43 6.36
CA ARG A 229 -19.62 -13.24 6.81
C ARG A 229 -20.55 -12.45 7.70
N ALA A 230 -20.01 -11.70 8.65
CA ALA A 230 -20.82 -10.84 9.52
C ALA A 230 -21.64 -9.81 8.74
N ARG A 231 -21.07 -9.24 7.66
CA ARG A 231 -21.72 -8.16 6.87
C ARG A 231 -22.65 -8.67 5.78
N PHE A 232 -22.31 -9.77 5.15
CA PHE A 232 -23.00 -10.25 3.93
C PHE A 232 -23.65 -11.62 4.10
N GLY A 233 -23.56 -12.21 5.29
CA GLY A 233 -24.11 -13.52 5.63
C GLY A 233 -23.19 -14.68 5.21
N ASP A 234 -23.48 -15.88 5.73
CA ASP A 234 -22.65 -17.08 5.58
C ASP A 234 -22.43 -17.53 4.13
N LYS A 235 -23.31 -17.14 3.22
CA LYS A 235 -23.19 -17.50 1.79
C LYS A 235 -22.32 -16.53 0.98
N VAL A 236 -21.66 -15.54 1.62
CA VAL A 236 -20.73 -14.65 0.94
C VAL A 236 -19.56 -15.44 0.38
N ARG A 237 -19.13 -15.08 -0.81
CA ARG A 237 -17.97 -15.66 -1.48
C ARG A 237 -16.97 -14.58 -1.85
N THR A 238 -15.71 -14.87 -1.74
CA THR A 238 -14.62 -14.01 -2.20
C THR A 238 -14.17 -14.43 -3.60
N LYS A 239 -13.76 -13.45 -4.42
CA LYS A 239 -13.13 -13.70 -5.72
C LYS A 239 -11.80 -12.96 -5.78
N LEU A 240 -10.71 -13.71 -5.59
CA LEU A 240 -9.36 -13.14 -5.71
C LEU A 240 -9.09 -12.74 -7.16
N ILE A 241 -8.72 -11.49 -7.36
CA ILE A 241 -8.35 -10.91 -8.65
C ILE A 241 -6.83 -11.10 -8.83
N GLN A 242 -6.45 -12.03 -9.70
CA GLN A 242 -5.04 -12.36 -9.97
C GLN A 242 -4.57 -11.77 -11.30
N PRO A 243 -3.26 -11.55 -11.50
CA PRO A 243 -2.72 -11.21 -12.81
C PRO A 243 -3.13 -12.25 -13.87
N ARG A 244 -3.42 -11.80 -15.07
CA ARG A 244 -3.60 -12.73 -16.18
C ARG A 244 -2.25 -13.36 -16.49
N ARG A 245 -2.12 -14.67 -16.37
CA ARG A 245 -0.92 -15.39 -16.81
C ARG A 245 -0.84 -15.31 -18.32
N GLY A 246 0.18 -14.66 -18.86
CA GLY A 246 0.53 -14.78 -20.28
C GLY A 246 0.98 -16.21 -20.58
N LEU A 247 0.54 -16.77 -21.70
CA LEU A 247 0.89 -18.14 -22.11
C LEU A 247 2.39 -18.35 -22.40
N PHE A 248 3.17 -17.26 -22.51
CA PHE A 248 4.61 -17.28 -22.82
C PHE A 248 5.34 -16.23 -21.99
N GLN A 249 5.60 -16.49 -20.71
CA GLN A 249 6.63 -15.77 -19.96
C GLN A 249 7.83 -16.69 -19.76
N LEU A 250 8.87 -16.50 -20.58
CA LEU A 250 10.19 -17.09 -20.34
C LEU A 250 10.75 -16.46 -19.04
N PRO A 251 11.32 -17.27 -18.13
CA PRO A 251 11.96 -16.74 -16.94
C PRO A 251 13.12 -15.83 -17.35
N ARG A 252 13.06 -14.54 -16.98
CA ARG A 252 14.22 -13.65 -17.07
C ARG A 252 15.17 -14.02 -15.94
N ILE A 253 16.32 -14.58 -16.28
CA ILE A 253 17.35 -14.90 -15.32
C ILE A 253 18.20 -13.63 -15.14
N ALA A 254 17.94 -12.87 -14.08
CA ALA A 254 18.74 -11.72 -13.64
C ALA A 254 19.20 -11.94 -12.19
N ILE A 255 19.94 -13.04 -11.96
CA ILE A 255 20.25 -13.56 -10.61
C ILE A 255 20.89 -12.50 -9.69
N ALA A 256 21.85 -11.72 -10.15
CA ALA A 256 22.53 -10.74 -9.31
C ALA A 256 21.63 -9.56 -8.89
N ALA A 257 20.80 -9.06 -9.82
CA ALA A 257 19.86 -7.98 -9.52
C ALA A 257 18.70 -8.46 -8.60
N ASP A 258 18.32 -9.72 -8.73
CA ASP A 258 17.27 -10.32 -7.89
C ASP A 258 17.78 -10.58 -6.46
N ILE A 259 19.05 -10.93 -6.27
CA ILE A 259 19.69 -11.08 -4.94
C ILE A 259 19.77 -9.72 -4.24
N ALA A 260 20.26 -8.67 -4.91
CA ALA A 260 20.34 -7.34 -4.32
C ALA A 260 18.96 -6.83 -3.91
N ALA A 261 17.95 -7.00 -4.77
CA ALA A 261 16.57 -6.63 -4.47
C ALA A 261 16.00 -7.43 -3.29
N ALA A 262 16.29 -8.72 -3.19
CA ALA A 262 15.84 -9.56 -2.07
C ALA A 262 16.48 -9.14 -0.74
N VAL A 263 17.73 -8.70 -0.74
CA VAL A 263 18.41 -8.17 0.46
C VAL A 263 17.77 -6.85 0.90
N GLU A 264 17.49 -5.93 -0.03
CA GLU A 264 16.78 -4.68 0.26
C GLU A 264 15.37 -4.93 0.81
N ASP A 265 14.62 -5.83 0.17
CA ASP A 265 13.27 -6.18 0.61
C ASP A 265 13.30 -6.81 2.01
N ARG A 266 14.26 -7.71 2.27
CA ARG A 266 14.44 -8.32 3.59
C ARG A 266 14.79 -7.27 4.66
N ALA A 267 15.63 -6.29 4.34
CA ALA A 267 15.99 -5.21 5.27
C ALA A 267 14.77 -4.35 5.66
N LEU A 268 13.82 -4.13 4.75
CA LEU A 268 12.59 -3.41 5.06
C LEU A 268 11.65 -4.21 5.97
N TRP A 269 11.50 -5.51 5.73
CA TRP A 269 10.66 -6.38 6.55
C TRP A 269 11.27 -6.62 7.94
N SER A 270 12.59 -6.79 8.03
CA SER A 270 13.29 -7.03 9.29
C SER A 270 13.15 -5.90 10.32
N ARG A 271 12.84 -4.66 9.87
CA ARG A 271 12.53 -3.52 10.77
C ARG A 271 11.31 -3.80 11.66
N PHE A 272 10.45 -4.70 11.25
CA PHE A 272 9.22 -5.09 11.95
C PHE A 272 9.31 -6.50 12.55
N GLY A 273 10.48 -7.15 12.46
CA GLY A 273 10.65 -8.53 12.93
C GLY A 273 10.04 -9.59 12.01
N LEU A 274 9.81 -9.23 10.74
CA LEU A 274 9.15 -10.05 9.70
C LEU A 274 10.13 -10.52 8.61
#